data_5e1aa2f3e1e8f51600e48992739b4e07
#
_entry.id   5e1aa2f3e1e8f51600e48992739b4e07
#
_cell.length_a   1.000
_cell.length_b   1.000
_cell.length_c   1.000
_cell.angle_alpha   90.00
_cell.angle_beta   90.00
_cell.angle_gamma   90.00
#
_symmetry.space_group_name_H-M   'P 1'
#
loop_
_entity.id
_entity.type
_entity.pdbx_description
1 polymer ?
#
loop_
_entity_poly.entity_id
_entity_poly.type
_entity_poly.pdbx_seq_one_letter_code
_entity_poly.pdbx_strand_id
1 'polypeptide(L)'
;MTKYIFVTGGVVSGLGKGITAASLGRLLKARGFKVAAQKLDPYINVDPGTMSPYQHGEVYVTEDGAETDLDLGHYERFIDEDLNKFSNLTTGKVYSRVLEKERRGEYLGSTVQVIPHVTNEIKEFIYQVGKKSGADIVITEIGGTTGDIESQPFLEAIRQVGLEVGRENTLYIHVTLVPYLKASGEHKSKPTQHSVKELQGMGISPDIIVLRCDEPIEDENIFRKIANFCNVESDCVIENMTIPVLYEAPLMLEKAHMGDTVCRKLGLGQPKADLAEWEEMVSRIHGRTKRVPIALVGKYTQLHDAYLSVIEALRHAGYTVGTHVAIRWVDSETLTEENLEEKLGGVCGILVPGGFGDRGIEGMILAAKYAREKNIPYLGLCLGMQIAVIENARNAAHLEGANSREFDERSPYRVIDFMPGQSDEIAKGGTLRLGAYPCDVMPGSLLEKCYGAQHISERHRHRYEFNNEYREALSAAGLVLSGLSPDGRLVEVVERHDHPFYIGVQYHPEFKSRPNRPHPLFRGFVAAALELFEPRG
;
A
#
# COMPACT_ATOMS: atom_id res chain seq x y z
N MET A 1 -6.86 25.38 -14.32
CA MET A 1 -6.46 24.27 -15.22
C MET A 1 -5.58 23.33 -14.43
N THR A 2 -5.84 22.03 -14.48
CA THR A 2 -5.04 21.02 -13.78
C THR A 2 -3.59 21.02 -14.26
N LYS A 3 -2.63 20.99 -13.36
CA LYS A 3 -1.20 20.84 -13.65
C LYS A 3 -0.80 19.37 -13.59
N TYR A 4 0.12 18.94 -14.44
CA TYR A 4 0.58 17.56 -14.55
C TYR A 4 2.06 17.46 -14.25
N ILE A 5 2.43 16.64 -13.27
CA ILE A 5 3.80 16.34 -12.90
C ILE A 5 4.08 14.89 -13.25
N PHE A 6 5.06 14.65 -14.08
CA PHE A 6 5.47 13.31 -14.48
C PHE A 6 6.80 12.95 -13.81
N VAL A 7 6.79 11.84 -13.06
CA VAL A 7 7.96 11.31 -12.35
C VAL A 7 8.46 10.09 -13.10
N THR A 8 9.61 10.23 -13.73
CA THR A 8 10.32 9.17 -14.45
C THR A 8 11.57 8.77 -13.68
N GLY A 9 12.16 7.61 -14.00
CA GLY A 9 13.40 7.21 -13.38
C GLY A 9 14.30 6.41 -14.30
N GLY A 10 15.56 6.42 -13.99
CA GLY A 10 16.56 5.71 -14.77
C GLY A 10 17.66 5.10 -13.91
N VAL A 11 18.60 4.41 -14.58
CA VAL A 11 19.73 3.68 -14.03
C VAL A 11 19.34 2.30 -13.47
N VAL A 12 18.46 2.24 -12.44
CA VAL A 12 18.02 0.97 -11.81
C VAL A 12 16.56 1.06 -11.38
N SER A 13 15.90 -0.09 -11.23
CA SER A 13 14.59 -0.21 -10.60
C SER A 13 14.70 -0.05 -9.07
N GLY A 14 13.58 0.21 -8.39
CA GLY A 14 13.59 0.36 -6.91
C GLY A 14 14.26 1.65 -6.41
N LEU A 15 14.45 2.64 -7.26
CA LEU A 15 15.17 3.88 -6.96
C LEU A 15 14.40 4.84 -6.02
N GLY A 16 13.16 4.51 -5.66
CA GLY A 16 12.34 5.36 -4.79
C GLY A 16 11.59 6.47 -5.52
N LYS A 17 11.22 6.26 -6.79
CA LYS A 17 10.31 7.15 -7.55
C LYS A 17 9.01 7.38 -6.79
N GLY A 18 8.37 6.29 -6.30
CA GLY A 18 7.11 6.33 -5.56
C GLY A 18 7.20 7.18 -4.31
N ILE A 19 8.25 7.02 -3.52
CA ILE A 19 8.48 7.83 -2.31
C ILE A 19 8.75 9.30 -2.65
N THR A 20 9.48 9.57 -3.73
CA THR A 20 9.71 10.94 -4.21
C THR A 20 8.40 11.59 -4.65
N ALA A 21 7.58 10.88 -5.43
CA ALA A 21 6.26 11.33 -5.87
C ALA A 21 5.30 11.56 -4.69
N ALA A 22 5.24 10.61 -3.74
CA ALA A 22 4.43 10.69 -2.54
C ALA A 22 4.84 11.86 -1.63
N SER A 23 6.14 12.05 -1.43
CA SER A 23 6.69 13.15 -0.64
C SER A 23 6.38 14.50 -1.28
N LEU A 24 6.56 14.63 -2.59
CA LEU A 24 6.17 15.85 -3.31
C LEU A 24 4.66 16.09 -3.19
N GLY A 25 3.84 15.05 -3.31
CA GLY A 25 2.39 15.16 -3.10
C GLY A 25 2.05 15.71 -1.72
N ARG A 26 2.75 15.25 -0.67
CA ARG A 26 2.61 15.81 0.69
C ARG A 26 2.99 17.29 0.75
N LEU A 27 4.11 17.68 0.14
CA LEU A 27 4.57 19.06 0.13
C LEU A 27 3.61 20.01 -0.59
N LEU A 28 3.03 19.56 -1.69
CA LEU A 28 2.04 20.36 -2.44
C LEU A 28 0.70 20.44 -1.69
N LYS A 29 0.26 19.34 -1.05
CA LYS A 29 -0.92 19.36 -0.18
C LYS A 29 -0.71 20.30 1.02
N ALA A 30 0.46 20.30 1.64
CA ALA A 30 0.81 21.22 2.74
C ALA A 30 0.81 22.71 2.30
N ARG A 31 0.90 22.98 1.01
CA ARG A 31 0.76 24.30 0.40
C ARG A 31 -0.68 24.67 0.02
N GLY A 32 -1.64 23.80 0.33
CA GLY A 32 -3.06 24.02 0.10
C GLY A 32 -3.59 23.57 -1.27
N PHE A 33 -2.78 22.87 -2.08
CA PHE A 33 -3.23 22.32 -3.35
C PHE A 33 -3.96 20.98 -3.16
N LYS A 34 -4.99 20.76 -3.96
CA LYS A 34 -5.62 19.44 -4.08
C LYS A 34 -4.80 18.58 -5.02
N VAL A 35 -4.21 17.51 -4.50
CA VAL A 35 -3.28 16.64 -5.23
C VAL A 35 -3.91 15.28 -5.45
N ALA A 36 -3.77 14.75 -6.67
CA ALA A 36 -4.05 13.35 -6.98
C ALA A 36 -2.76 12.66 -7.45
N ALA A 37 -2.60 11.40 -7.08
CA ALA A 37 -1.47 10.58 -7.51
C ALA A 37 -1.93 9.44 -8.43
N GLN A 38 -1.05 9.07 -9.38
CA GLN A 38 -1.28 8.01 -10.34
C GLN A 38 0.01 7.27 -10.64
N LYS A 39 -0.09 5.95 -10.89
CA LYS A 39 1.01 5.11 -11.35
C LYS A 39 0.67 4.43 -12.67
N LEU A 40 1.61 4.45 -13.60
CA LEU A 40 1.54 3.74 -14.88
C LEU A 40 2.57 2.61 -14.86
N ASP A 41 2.08 1.36 -14.86
CA ASP A 41 2.91 0.16 -14.74
C ASP A 41 3.10 -0.54 -16.10
N PRO A 42 4.34 -0.78 -16.55
CA PRO A 42 4.62 -1.28 -17.90
C PRO A 42 4.42 -2.79 -18.07
N TYR A 43 3.98 -3.53 -17.06
CA TYR A 43 3.73 -4.97 -17.21
C TYR A 43 2.40 -5.28 -17.91
N ILE A 44 2.32 -6.48 -18.54
CA ILE A 44 1.18 -6.90 -19.38
C ILE A 44 0.01 -7.47 -18.56
N ASN A 45 0.16 -7.69 -17.27
CA ASN A 45 -0.97 -8.09 -16.43
C ASN A 45 -2.06 -7.00 -16.44
N VAL A 46 -3.33 -7.39 -16.49
CA VAL A 46 -4.44 -6.42 -16.45
C VAL A 46 -4.45 -5.67 -15.11
N ASP A 47 -4.22 -6.40 -14.03
CA ASP A 47 -4.01 -5.91 -12.67
C ASP A 47 -3.12 -6.87 -11.89
N PRO A 48 -2.63 -6.52 -10.70
CA PRO A 48 -1.78 -7.40 -9.89
C PRO A 48 -2.55 -8.47 -9.11
N GLY A 49 -3.88 -8.53 -9.19
CA GLY A 49 -4.73 -9.38 -8.35
C GLY A 49 -4.42 -10.89 -8.44
N THR A 50 -3.89 -11.35 -9.58
CA THR A 50 -3.47 -12.75 -9.78
C THR A 50 -1.97 -12.97 -9.67
N MET A 51 -1.19 -11.92 -9.38
CA MET A 51 0.27 -12.02 -9.26
C MET A 51 0.67 -12.62 -7.92
N SER A 52 1.81 -13.32 -7.91
CA SER A 52 2.37 -13.85 -6.68
C SER A 52 2.91 -12.73 -5.78
N PRO A 53 2.53 -12.68 -4.49
CA PRO A 53 3.10 -11.72 -3.55
C PRO A 53 4.62 -11.80 -3.41
N TYR A 54 5.23 -12.96 -3.69
CA TYR A 54 6.69 -13.12 -3.71
C TYR A 54 7.39 -12.40 -4.86
N GLN A 55 6.68 -12.09 -5.94
CA GLN A 55 7.26 -11.41 -7.11
C GLN A 55 6.92 -9.92 -7.14
N HIS A 56 5.73 -9.56 -6.63
CA HIS A 56 5.18 -8.23 -6.82
C HIS A 56 4.97 -7.45 -5.50
N GLY A 57 5.09 -8.11 -4.34
CA GLY A 57 4.70 -7.55 -3.07
C GLY A 57 3.18 -7.64 -2.83
N GLU A 58 2.65 -6.80 -1.94
CA GLU A 58 1.21 -6.81 -1.66
C GLU A 58 0.38 -6.27 -2.82
N VAL A 59 -0.84 -6.78 -2.95
CA VAL A 59 -1.86 -6.19 -3.81
C VAL A 59 -2.63 -5.16 -2.99
N TYR A 60 -2.50 -3.89 -3.35
CA TYR A 60 -3.19 -2.80 -2.67
C TYR A 60 -4.58 -2.59 -3.26
N VAL A 61 -5.61 -2.42 -2.43
CA VAL A 61 -6.98 -2.22 -2.89
C VAL A 61 -7.46 -0.80 -2.58
N THR A 62 -7.93 -0.11 -3.62
CA THR A 62 -8.48 1.25 -3.51
C THR A 62 -9.89 1.26 -2.90
N GLU A 63 -10.40 2.45 -2.53
CA GLU A 63 -11.73 2.62 -1.97
C GLU A 63 -12.84 2.08 -2.90
N ASP A 64 -12.69 2.26 -4.20
CA ASP A 64 -13.64 1.80 -5.23
C ASP A 64 -13.35 0.39 -5.79
N GLY A 65 -12.46 -0.37 -5.13
CA GLY A 65 -12.24 -1.79 -5.38
C GLY A 65 -11.28 -2.13 -6.51
N ALA A 66 -10.40 -1.23 -6.92
CA ALA A 66 -9.34 -1.59 -7.85
C ALA A 66 -8.20 -2.30 -7.13
N GLU A 67 -7.76 -3.45 -7.67
CA GLU A 67 -6.52 -4.12 -7.29
C GLU A 67 -5.35 -3.42 -7.98
N THR A 68 -4.35 -3.00 -7.21
CA THR A 68 -3.31 -2.08 -7.67
C THR A 68 -1.94 -2.42 -7.09
N ASP A 69 -0.91 -1.77 -7.61
CA ASP A 69 0.45 -1.85 -7.12
C ASP A 69 0.59 -1.27 -5.69
N LEU A 70 1.56 -1.77 -4.93
CA LEU A 70 1.83 -1.37 -3.55
C LEU A 70 2.22 0.13 -3.39
N ASP A 71 2.73 0.76 -4.44
CA ASP A 71 3.11 2.18 -4.41
C ASP A 71 1.90 3.10 -4.18
N LEU A 72 0.69 2.66 -4.54
CA LEU A 72 -0.52 3.42 -4.23
C LEU A 72 -0.72 3.57 -2.72
N GLY A 73 -0.33 2.56 -1.95
CA GLY A 73 -0.28 2.66 -0.49
C GLY A 73 0.65 3.77 0.00
N HIS A 74 1.82 3.95 -0.64
CA HIS A 74 2.71 5.07 -0.33
C HIS A 74 2.04 6.42 -0.61
N TYR A 75 1.39 6.56 -1.77
CA TYR A 75 0.70 7.81 -2.11
C TYR A 75 -0.38 8.14 -1.09
N GLU A 76 -1.24 7.18 -0.74
CA GLU A 76 -2.29 7.39 0.25
C GLU A 76 -1.72 7.73 1.64
N ARG A 77 -0.67 7.06 2.08
CA ARG A 77 -0.03 7.30 3.38
C ARG A 77 0.60 8.68 3.51
N PHE A 78 1.23 9.18 2.43
CA PHE A 78 1.88 10.49 2.45
C PHE A 78 0.91 11.64 2.15
N ILE A 79 0.07 11.49 1.13
CA ILE A 79 -0.84 12.55 0.68
C ILE A 79 -2.06 12.63 1.60
N ASP A 80 -2.42 11.52 2.29
CA ASP A 80 -3.64 11.38 3.11
C ASP A 80 -4.92 11.70 2.30
N GLU A 81 -5.02 11.05 1.14
CA GLU A 81 -6.19 11.05 0.25
C GLU A 81 -6.44 9.62 -0.22
N ASP A 82 -7.72 9.22 -0.29
CA ASP A 82 -8.10 7.93 -0.83
C ASP A 82 -8.01 7.94 -2.36
N LEU A 83 -7.32 6.95 -2.91
CA LEU A 83 -7.17 6.78 -4.35
C LEU A 83 -8.29 5.92 -4.94
N ASN A 84 -8.38 5.90 -6.27
CA ASN A 84 -9.43 5.22 -7.00
C ASN A 84 -8.88 4.48 -8.23
N LYS A 85 -9.76 3.79 -8.97
CA LYS A 85 -9.40 2.99 -10.16
C LYS A 85 -8.68 3.75 -11.28
N PHE A 86 -8.71 5.08 -11.28
CA PHE A 86 -7.93 5.88 -12.22
C PHE A 86 -6.52 6.19 -11.71
N SER A 87 -6.17 5.76 -10.52
CA SER A 87 -4.85 5.98 -9.94
C SER A 87 -3.82 4.91 -10.34
N ASN A 88 -4.24 3.81 -10.98
CA ASN A 88 -3.31 2.78 -11.49
C ASN A 88 -3.71 2.28 -12.88
N LEU A 89 -2.77 2.34 -13.82
CA LEU A 89 -2.92 1.86 -15.19
C LEU A 89 -1.78 0.93 -15.56
N THR A 90 -2.12 -0.27 -16.02
CA THR A 90 -1.15 -1.25 -16.54
C THR A 90 -1.15 -1.28 -18.06
N THR A 91 -0.06 -1.73 -18.67
CA THR A 91 -0.02 -2.01 -20.12
C THR A 91 -1.13 -2.97 -20.52
N GLY A 92 -1.36 -4.04 -19.73
CA GLY A 92 -2.43 -5.00 -20.01
C GLY A 92 -3.81 -4.37 -20.06
N LYS A 93 -4.13 -3.48 -19.12
CA LYS A 93 -5.41 -2.75 -19.11
C LYS A 93 -5.56 -1.83 -20.32
N VAL A 94 -4.49 -1.16 -20.76
CA VAL A 94 -4.51 -0.31 -21.96
C VAL A 94 -4.78 -1.14 -23.21
N TYR A 95 -4.01 -2.21 -23.42
CA TYR A 95 -4.17 -3.06 -24.61
C TYR A 95 -5.52 -3.78 -24.64
N SER A 96 -6.02 -4.27 -23.51
CA SER A 96 -7.35 -4.87 -23.42
C SER A 96 -8.43 -3.89 -23.93
N ARG A 97 -8.39 -2.61 -23.49
CA ARG A 97 -9.34 -1.58 -23.94
C ARG A 97 -9.21 -1.27 -25.43
N VAL A 98 -7.98 -1.17 -25.93
CA VAL A 98 -7.74 -0.91 -27.37
C VAL A 98 -8.30 -2.05 -28.20
N LEU A 99 -8.03 -3.30 -27.82
CA LEU A 99 -8.54 -4.49 -28.54
C LEU A 99 -10.05 -4.61 -28.45
N GLU A 100 -10.65 -4.33 -27.30
CA GLU A 100 -12.12 -4.30 -27.15
C GLU A 100 -12.78 -3.25 -28.08
N LYS A 101 -12.22 -2.04 -28.17
CA LYS A 101 -12.68 -0.98 -29.06
C LYS A 101 -12.54 -1.38 -30.54
N GLU A 102 -11.42 -2.01 -30.89
CA GLU A 102 -11.21 -2.55 -32.24
C GLU A 102 -12.29 -3.59 -32.58
N ARG A 103 -12.53 -4.58 -31.71
CA ARG A 103 -13.54 -5.62 -31.92
C ARG A 103 -14.98 -5.07 -32.00
N ARG A 104 -15.26 -3.93 -31.36
CA ARG A 104 -16.56 -3.23 -31.48
C ARG A 104 -16.63 -2.35 -32.72
N GLY A 105 -15.56 -2.21 -33.53
CA GLY A 105 -15.52 -1.36 -34.72
C GLY A 105 -15.41 0.13 -34.43
N GLU A 106 -15.03 0.54 -33.23
CA GLU A 106 -14.97 1.96 -32.85
C GLU A 106 -13.91 2.75 -33.63
N TYR A 107 -12.94 2.08 -34.23
CA TYR A 107 -11.90 2.71 -35.07
C TYR A 107 -12.26 2.80 -36.55
N LEU A 108 -13.50 2.48 -36.91
CA LEU A 108 -14.09 2.69 -38.26
C LEU A 108 -13.21 2.13 -39.40
N GLY A 109 -12.56 0.99 -39.19
CA GLY A 109 -11.73 0.32 -40.19
C GLY A 109 -10.28 0.87 -40.32
N SER A 110 -9.90 1.79 -39.44
CA SER A 110 -8.51 2.29 -39.40
C SER A 110 -7.54 1.21 -38.94
N THR A 111 -6.29 1.25 -39.41
CA THR A 111 -5.21 0.44 -38.85
C THR A 111 -4.90 0.92 -37.44
N VAL A 112 -5.08 0.03 -36.45
CA VAL A 112 -4.80 0.32 -35.04
C VAL A 112 -3.30 0.18 -34.76
N GLN A 113 -2.70 1.22 -34.21
CA GLN A 113 -1.24 1.31 -33.96
C GLN A 113 -0.99 1.82 -32.54
N VAL A 114 0.26 1.69 -32.05
CA VAL A 114 0.65 2.23 -30.74
C VAL A 114 0.40 3.75 -30.71
N ILE A 115 0.83 4.46 -31.75
CA ILE A 115 0.52 5.87 -31.96
C ILE A 115 -0.47 5.95 -33.12
N PRO A 116 -1.69 6.54 -32.95
CA PRO A 116 -2.14 7.27 -31.76
C PRO A 116 -3.01 6.44 -30.77
N HIS A 117 -3.37 5.19 -31.08
CA HIS A 117 -4.47 4.51 -30.41
C HIS A 117 -4.13 4.14 -28.95
N VAL A 118 -2.98 3.47 -28.72
CA VAL A 118 -2.51 3.11 -27.38
C VAL A 118 -2.16 4.38 -26.57
N THR A 119 -1.45 5.33 -27.17
CA THR A 119 -1.10 6.59 -26.50
C THR A 119 -2.32 7.41 -26.13
N ASN A 120 -3.38 7.43 -26.96
CA ASN A 120 -4.63 8.12 -26.64
C ASN A 120 -5.34 7.50 -25.43
N GLU A 121 -5.38 6.17 -25.32
CA GLU A 121 -5.93 5.50 -24.12
C GLU A 121 -5.16 5.87 -22.85
N ILE A 122 -3.84 5.91 -22.93
CA ILE A 122 -3.00 6.32 -21.79
C ILE A 122 -3.27 7.78 -21.42
N LYS A 123 -3.30 8.70 -22.39
CA LYS A 123 -3.58 10.13 -22.15
C LYS A 123 -4.96 10.34 -21.53
N GLU A 124 -6.00 9.67 -22.08
CA GLU A 124 -7.36 9.76 -21.52
C GLU A 124 -7.37 9.33 -20.04
N PHE A 125 -6.65 8.27 -19.71
CA PHE A 125 -6.55 7.80 -18.34
C PHE A 125 -5.85 8.83 -17.41
N ILE A 126 -4.77 9.47 -17.90
CA ILE A 126 -4.08 10.55 -17.18
C ILE A 126 -5.05 11.73 -16.92
N TYR A 127 -5.84 12.11 -17.90
CA TYR A 127 -6.81 13.20 -17.75
C TYR A 127 -7.98 12.84 -16.81
N GLN A 128 -8.42 11.58 -16.82
CA GLN A 128 -9.56 11.13 -16.00
C GLN A 128 -9.27 11.24 -14.50
N VAL A 129 -8.06 10.96 -14.04
CA VAL A 129 -7.76 11.09 -12.60
C VAL A 129 -7.92 12.53 -12.12
N GLY A 130 -7.46 13.51 -12.89
CA GLY A 130 -7.62 14.92 -12.58
C GLY A 130 -9.09 15.36 -12.62
N LYS A 131 -9.84 14.96 -13.66
CA LYS A 131 -11.28 15.29 -13.80
C LYS A 131 -12.12 14.68 -12.65
N LYS A 132 -11.87 13.42 -12.29
CA LYS A 132 -12.66 12.71 -11.26
C LYS A 132 -12.37 13.19 -9.84
N SER A 133 -11.10 13.45 -9.53
CA SER A 133 -10.70 13.97 -8.22
C SER A 133 -10.95 15.48 -8.09
N GLY A 134 -11.05 16.21 -9.19
CA GLY A 134 -11.06 17.69 -9.18
C GLY A 134 -9.74 18.25 -8.65
N ALA A 135 -8.63 17.56 -8.91
CA ALA A 135 -7.31 17.95 -8.43
C ALA A 135 -6.76 19.17 -9.17
N ASP A 136 -6.07 20.04 -8.43
CA ASP A 136 -5.27 21.13 -8.98
C ASP A 136 -4.02 20.59 -9.66
N ILE A 137 -3.43 19.53 -9.07
CA ILE A 137 -2.18 18.91 -9.51
C ILE A 137 -2.35 17.40 -9.55
N VAL A 138 -1.96 16.79 -10.67
CA VAL A 138 -1.87 15.35 -10.85
C VAL A 138 -0.40 14.96 -10.92
N ILE A 139 0.05 14.08 -10.02
CA ILE A 139 1.39 13.50 -10.04
C ILE A 139 1.29 12.10 -10.62
N THR A 140 1.92 11.86 -11.77
CA THR A 140 1.92 10.56 -12.45
C THR A 140 3.33 9.97 -12.43
N GLU A 141 3.51 8.85 -11.73
CA GLU A 141 4.75 8.08 -11.76
C GLU A 141 4.74 7.11 -12.95
N ILE A 142 5.85 7.07 -13.67
CA ILE A 142 6.07 6.09 -14.73
C ILE A 142 6.88 4.93 -14.17
N GLY A 143 6.27 3.75 -14.15
CA GLY A 143 6.92 2.50 -13.76
C GLY A 143 8.03 2.09 -14.71
N GLY A 144 8.91 1.20 -14.25
CA GLY A 144 10.08 0.77 -15.01
C GLY A 144 11.22 1.77 -15.01
N THR A 145 12.17 1.54 -15.88
CA THR A 145 13.40 2.34 -16.05
C THR A 145 13.37 3.00 -17.43
N THR A 146 13.82 4.25 -17.54
CA THR A 146 13.98 4.91 -18.84
C THR A 146 14.93 4.08 -19.71
N GLY A 147 14.49 3.73 -20.91
CA GLY A 147 15.19 2.79 -21.81
C GLY A 147 14.53 1.41 -21.89
N ASP A 148 13.68 1.04 -20.94
CA ASP A 148 12.93 -0.20 -21.02
C ASP A 148 11.91 -0.13 -22.16
N ILE A 149 11.84 -1.18 -22.99
CA ILE A 149 10.93 -1.25 -24.15
C ILE A 149 9.47 -1.12 -23.68
N GLU A 150 9.14 -1.73 -22.58
CA GLU A 150 7.80 -1.79 -21.99
C GLU A 150 7.28 -0.39 -21.59
N SER A 151 8.18 0.52 -21.20
CA SER A 151 7.82 1.87 -20.76
C SER A 151 7.63 2.87 -21.90
N GLN A 152 8.08 2.56 -23.12
CA GLN A 152 8.09 3.49 -24.25
C GLN A 152 6.70 4.07 -24.58
N PRO A 153 5.58 3.29 -24.62
CA PRO A 153 4.26 3.87 -24.90
C PRO A 153 3.82 4.90 -23.84
N PHE A 154 4.19 4.68 -22.57
CA PHE A 154 3.90 5.62 -21.49
C PHE A 154 4.73 6.90 -21.61
N LEU A 155 6.03 6.78 -21.90
CA LEU A 155 6.91 7.93 -22.12
C LEU A 155 6.44 8.76 -23.33
N GLU A 156 6.05 8.13 -24.43
CA GLU A 156 5.49 8.82 -25.58
C GLU A 156 4.17 9.52 -25.23
N ALA A 157 3.28 8.86 -24.46
CA ALA A 157 2.01 9.47 -24.04
C ALA A 157 2.22 10.72 -23.18
N ILE A 158 3.11 10.68 -22.18
CA ILE A 158 3.37 11.86 -21.34
C ILE A 158 4.06 12.99 -22.13
N ARG A 159 4.90 12.66 -23.11
CA ARG A 159 5.44 13.65 -24.04
C ARG A 159 4.33 14.36 -24.81
N GLN A 160 3.36 13.60 -25.32
CA GLN A 160 2.19 14.15 -26.02
C GLN A 160 1.31 15.00 -25.10
N VAL A 161 1.09 14.59 -23.84
CA VAL A 161 0.37 15.41 -22.84
C VAL A 161 1.02 16.78 -22.72
N GLY A 162 2.36 16.84 -22.62
CA GLY A 162 3.08 18.12 -22.55
C GLY A 162 2.88 19.03 -23.75
N LEU A 163 2.66 18.47 -24.95
CA LEU A 163 2.32 19.23 -26.14
C LEU A 163 0.85 19.70 -26.15
N GLU A 164 -0.06 18.87 -25.66
CA GLU A 164 -1.51 19.15 -25.69
C GLU A 164 -1.94 20.18 -24.64
N VAL A 165 -1.42 20.09 -23.41
CA VAL A 165 -1.82 20.97 -22.31
C VAL A 165 -0.90 22.20 -22.16
N GLY A 166 0.22 22.21 -22.85
CA GLY A 166 1.25 23.26 -22.80
C GLY A 166 2.31 23.03 -21.73
N ARG A 167 3.53 23.49 -22.01
CA ARG A 167 4.69 23.32 -21.12
C ARG A 167 4.51 24.03 -19.78
N GLU A 168 3.75 25.10 -19.72
CA GLU A 168 3.41 25.84 -18.51
C GLU A 168 2.48 25.04 -17.56
N ASN A 169 1.87 23.97 -18.04
CA ASN A 169 0.97 23.09 -17.27
C ASN A 169 1.58 21.71 -17.01
N THR A 170 2.82 21.47 -17.43
CA THR A 170 3.52 20.19 -17.25
C THR A 170 4.90 20.37 -16.64
N LEU A 171 5.31 19.40 -15.84
CA LEU A 171 6.63 19.34 -15.22
C LEU A 171 7.15 17.91 -15.28
N TYR A 172 8.39 17.72 -15.71
CA TYR A 172 9.06 16.42 -15.77
C TYR A 172 10.15 16.35 -14.71
N ILE A 173 9.98 15.41 -13.77
CA ILE A 173 10.95 15.10 -12.72
C ILE A 173 11.61 13.78 -13.07
N HIS A 174 12.94 13.75 -13.10
CA HIS A 174 13.70 12.54 -13.38
C HIS A 174 14.51 12.11 -12.16
N VAL A 175 14.19 10.95 -11.62
CA VAL A 175 14.87 10.36 -10.45
C VAL A 175 16.01 9.49 -10.94
N THR A 176 17.23 9.75 -10.48
CA THR A 176 18.43 9.03 -10.90
C THR A 176 19.30 8.62 -9.72
N LEU A 177 20.31 7.79 -9.96
CA LEU A 177 21.26 7.33 -8.96
C LEU A 177 22.60 8.05 -9.10
N VAL A 178 23.12 8.54 -7.98
CA VAL A 178 24.49 9.02 -7.85
C VAL A 178 25.22 8.09 -6.87
N PRO A 179 25.85 7.02 -7.37
CA PRO A 179 26.52 6.06 -6.51
C PRO A 179 27.78 6.64 -5.89
N TYR A 180 28.03 6.33 -4.63
CA TYR A 180 29.30 6.56 -3.95
C TYR A 180 30.21 5.35 -4.12
N LEU A 181 31.37 5.54 -4.72
CA LEU A 181 32.37 4.50 -4.92
C LEU A 181 33.35 4.48 -3.75
N LYS A 182 33.16 3.58 -2.80
CA LYS A 182 34.03 3.49 -1.59
C LYS A 182 35.51 3.36 -1.93
N ALA A 183 35.88 2.66 -3.02
CA ALA A 183 37.26 2.46 -3.42
C ALA A 183 37.98 3.75 -3.85
N SER A 184 37.27 4.71 -4.46
CA SER A 184 37.81 6.00 -4.89
C SER A 184 37.41 7.17 -3.99
N GLY A 185 36.52 6.93 -3.01
CA GLY A 185 36.05 7.97 -2.08
C GLY A 185 35.26 9.09 -2.76
N GLU A 186 34.51 8.80 -3.82
CA GLU A 186 33.84 9.85 -4.59
C GLU A 186 32.49 9.42 -5.14
N HIS A 187 31.58 10.39 -5.31
CA HIS A 187 30.31 10.22 -6.03
C HIS A 187 30.51 10.26 -7.56
N LYS A 188 29.73 9.48 -8.28
CA LYS A 188 29.80 9.40 -9.75
C LYS A 188 28.52 9.95 -10.41
N SER A 189 28.66 11.04 -11.15
CA SER A 189 27.55 11.69 -11.88
C SER A 189 27.25 11.07 -13.26
N LYS A 190 28.10 10.16 -13.77
CA LYS A 190 27.92 9.55 -15.11
C LYS A 190 26.62 8.76 -15.26
N PRO A 191 26.16 7.93 -14.30
CA PRO A 191 24.89 7.23 -14.45
C PRO A 191 23.70 8.18 -14.65
N THR A 192 23.64 9.28 -13.88
CA THR A 192 22.65 10.35 -14.05
C THR A 192 22.69 10.95 -15.45
N GLN A 193 23.88 11.35 -15.94
CA GLN A 193 24.04 11.95 -17.25
C GLN A 193 23.56 11.04 -18.39
N HIS A 194 23.85 9.73 -18.31
CA HIS A 194 23.41 8.75 -19.30
C HIS A 194 21.88 8.58 -19.27
N SER A 195 21.31 8.46 -18.09
CA SER A 195 19.86 8.28 -17.92
C SER A 195 19.07 9.49 -18.45
N VAL A 196 19.52 10.72 -18.14
CA VAL A 196 18.89 11.94 -18.65
C VAL A 196 19.03 12.04 -20.18
N LYS A 197 20.20 11.68 -20.73
CA LYS A 197 20.41 11.68 -22.19
C LYS A 197 19.46 10.71 -22.90
N GLU A 198 19.20 9.57 -22.31
CA GLU A 198 18.25 8.60 -22.86
C GLU A 198 16.83 9.14 -22.87
N LEU A 199 16.37 9.75 -21.75
CA LEU A 199 15.07 10.41 -21.67
C LEU A 199 14.95 11.55 -22.72
N GLN A 200 16.01 12.35 -22.88
CA GLN A 200 16.06 13.41 -23.90
C GLN A 200 16.00 12.85 -25.33
N GLY A 201 16.59 11.66 -25.56
CA GLY A 201 16.50 10.95 -26.84
C GLY A 201 15.06 10.56 -27.21
N MET A 202 14.17 10.43 -26.22
CA MET A 202 12.73 10.21 -26.40
C MET A 202 11.92 11.51 -26.53
N GLY A 203 12.59 12.67 -26.58
CA GLY A 203 11.95 13.98 -26.71
C GLY A 203 11.42 14.58 -25.40
N ILE A 204 11.84 14.07 -24.25
CA ILE A 204 11.47 14.59 -22.92
C ILE A 204 12.69 15.19 -22.25
N SER A 205 12.69 16.51 -22.05
CA SER A 205 13.70 17.19 -21.23
C SER A 205 13.19 17.33 -19.81
N PRO A 206 13.91 16.79 -18.81
CA PRO A 206 13.49 16.97 -17.41
C PRO A 206 13.62 18.44 -17.00
N ASP A 207 12.70 18.88 -16.14
CA ASP A 207 12.72 20.20 -15.51
C ASP A 207 13.44 20.15 -14.16
N ILE A 208 13.36 19.01 -13.47
CA ILE A 208 14.00 18.74 -12.17
C ILE A 208 14.65 17.36 -12.22
N ILE A 209 15.86 17.27 -11.67
CA ILE A 209 16.59 16.01 -11.50
C ILE A 209 16.71 15.73 -10.00
N VAL A 210 16.23 14.55 -9.57
CA VAL A 210 16.33 14.09 -8.18
C VAL A 210 17.44 13.06 -8.10
N LEU A 211 18.45 13.32 -7.28
CA LEU A 211 19.63 12.49 -7.10
C LEU A 211 19.46 11.57 -5.90
N ARG A 212 19.18 10.29 -6.16
CA ARG A 212 19.21 9.27 -5.09
C ARG A 212 20.65 8.93 -4.77
N CYS A 213 20.98 8.95 -3.49
CA CYS A 213 22.30 8.61 -2.95
C CYS A 213 22.14 7.96 -1.56
N ASP A 214 23.11 7.11 -1.19
CA ASP A 214 23.16 6.49 0.14
C ASP A 214 24.05 7.31 1.11
N GLU A 215 25.01 8.05 0.56
CA GLU A 215 25.91 8.95 1.29
C GLU A 215 25.66 10.39 0.85
N PRO A 216 25.77 11.38 1.76
CA PRO A 216 25.59 12.80 1.40
C PRO A 216 26.57 13.24 0.28
N ILE A 217 26.07 14.03 -0.66
CA ILE A 217 26.91 14.58 -1.74
C ILE A 217 27.58 15.86 -1.23
N GLU A 218 28.81 15.77 -0.71
CA GLU A 218 29.55 16.90 -0.15
C GLU A 218 30.14 17.82 -1.23
N ASP A 219 30.44 17.28 -2.44
CA ASP A 219 31.02 18.05 -3.53
C ASP A 219 29.94 18.79 -4.33
N GLU A 220 29.76 20.07 -4.06
CA GLU A 220 28.83 20.94 -4.79
C GLU A 220 29.10 21.00 -6.31
N ASN A 221 30.31 20.67 -6.77
CA ASN A 221 30.62 20.64 -8.20
C ASN A 221 29.83 19.52 -8.91
N ILE A 222 29.42 18.48 -8.22
CA ILE A 222 28.58 17.41 -8.78
C ILE A 222 27.24 17.97 -9.25
N PHE A 223 26.58 18.79 -8.42
CA PHE A 223 25.28 19.41 -8.76
C PHE A 223 25.44 20.31 -9.99
N ARG A 224 26.43 21.21 -10.01
CA ARG A 224 26.73 22.09 -11.17
C ARG A 224 27.06 21.30 -12.43
N LYS A 225 27.85 20.24 -12.29
CA LYS A 225 28.19 19.35 -13.38
C LYS A 225 26.96 18.65 -13.98
N ILE A 226 26.07 18.11 -13.13
CA ILE A 226 24.83 17.48 -13.57
C ILE A 226 23.93 18.52 -14.24
N ALA A 227 23.73 19.70 -13.62
CA ALA A 227 22.92 20.77 -14.18
C ALA A 227 23.36 21.15 -15.60
N ASN A 228 24.67 21.35 -15.78
CA ASN A 228 25.25 21.71 -17.10
C ASN A 228 25.09 20.59 -18.14
N PHE A 229 25.37 19.33 -17.77
CA PHE A 229 25.26 18.19 -18.69
C PHE A 229 23.82 17.83 -19.05
N CYS A 230 22.89 18.07 -18.13
CA CYS A 230 21.48 17.71 -18.29
C CYS A 230 20.61 18.89 -18.74
N ASN A 231 21.22 20.07 -18.91
CA ASN A 231 20.54 21.29 -19.36
C ASN A 231 19.36 21.70 -18.46
N VAL A 232 19.60 21.70 -17.15
CA VAL A 232 18.67 22.21 -16.13
C VAL A 232 19.33 23.30 -15.29
N GLU A 233 18.50 24.10 -14.61
CA GLU A 233 19.01 25.13 -13.67
C GLU A 233 19.64 24.41 -12.44
N SER A 234 20.65 25.06 -11.83
CA SER A 234 21.38 24.43 -10.71
C SER A 234 20.51 24.12 -9.49
N ASP A 235 19.50 24.94 -9.24
CA ASP A 235 18.50 24.76 -8.17
C ASP A 235 17.42 23.71 -8.50
N CYS A 236 17.45 23.18 -9.72
CA CYS A 236 16.61 22.07 -10.17
C CYS A 236 17.29 20.69 -10.05
N VAL A 237 18.48 20.63 -9.46
CA VAL A 237 19.17 19.37 -9.13
C VAL A 237 19.09 19.15 -7.63
N ILE A 238 18.27 18.22 -7.20
CA ILE A 238 17.83 18.04 -5.81
C ILE A 238 18.36 16.72 -5.27
N GLU A 239 19.04 16.76 -4.12
CA GLU A 239 19.47 15.57 -3.41
C GLU A 239 18.30 14.90 -2.71
N ASN A 240 18.25 13.57 -2.78
CA ASN A 240 17.31 12.72 -2.06
C ASN A 240 18.06 11.51 -1.46
N MET A 241 18.61 11.71 -0.29
CA MET A 241 19.42 10.72 0.43
C MET A 241 18.55 9.61 1.02
N THR A 242 19.13 8.42 1.14
CA THR A 242 18.51 7.33 1.92
C THR A 242 18.46 7.69 3.40
N ILE A 243 17.27 7.61 4.00
CA ILE A 243 17.01 7.99 5.39
C ILE A 243 16.40 6.83 6.17
N PRO A 244 16.70 6.70 7.50
CA PRO A 244 16.20 5.60 8.32
C PRO A 244 14.68 5.65 8.56
N VAL A 245 14.11 6.82 8.64
CA VAL A 245 12.67 7.05 8.86
C VAL A 245 12.04 7.59 7.59
N LEU A 246 11.28 6.73 6.91
CA LEU A 246 10.70 7.04 5.60
C LEU A 246 9.89 8.34 5.58
N TYR A 247 9.16 8.63 6.66
CA TYR A 247 8.30 9.82 6.77
C TYR A 247 9.06 11.13 7.00
N GLU A 248 10.39 11.11 7.11
CA GLU A 248 11.22 12.32 7.07
C GLU A 248 11.47 12.81 5.63
N ALA A 249 11.20 11.98 4.61
CA ALA A 249 11.47 12.32 3.22
C ALA A 249 10.82 13.65 2.77
N PRO A 250 9.55 13.96 3.11
CA PRO A 250 8.97 15.26 2.79
C PRO A 250 9.75 16.43 3.41
N LEU A 251 10.17 16.30 4.68
CA LEU A 251 10.92 17.36 5.38
C LEU A 251 12.30 17.56 4.77
N MET A 252 12.98 16.48 4.38
CA MET A 252 14.26 16.54 3.70
C MET A 252 14.13 17.24 2.32
N LEU A 253 13.13 16.88 1.53
CA LEU A 253 12.88 17.47 0.23
C LEU A 253 12.41 18.93 0.32
N GLU A 254 11.67 19.28 1.38
CA GLU A 254 11.31 20.68 1.66
C GLU A 254 12.55 21.53 1.97
N LYS A 255 13.45 21.01 2.82
CA LYS A 255 14.73 21.65 3.13
C LYS A 255 15.60 21.82 1.86
N ALA A 256 15.47 20.92 0.90
CA ALA A 256 16.10 21.02 -0.41
C ALA A 256 15.31 21.89 -1.40
N HIS A 257 14.30 22.65 -0.95
CA HIS A 257 13.47 23.56 -1.74
C HIS A 257 12.69 22.91 -2.90
N MET A 258 12.42 21.59 -2.85
CA MET A 258 11.72 20.90 -3.94
C MET A 258 10.31 21.47 -4.18
N GLY A 259 9.55 21.72 -3.10
CA GLY A 259 8.21 22.28 -3.21
C GLY A 259 8.19 23.66 -3.84
N ASP A 260 9.12 24.54 -3.44
CA ASP A 260 9.25 25.91 -3.99
C ASP A 260 9.65 25.87 -5.45
N THR A 261 10.60 25.02 -5.84
CA THR A 261 11.07 24.84 -7.22
C THR A 261 9.93 24.36 -8.12
N VAL A 262 9.13 23.37 -7.67
CA VAL A 262 7.96 22.90 -8.41
C VAL A 262 6.91 24.00 -8.57
N CYS A 263 6.59 24.74 -7.51
CA CYS A 263 5.64 25.86 -7.58
C CYS A 263 6.12 26.96 -8.54
N ARG A 264 7.40 27.30 -8.51
CA ARG A 264 8.01 28.28 -9.42
C ARG A 264 7.90 27.83 -10.89
N LYS A 265 8.27 26.58 -11.17
CA LYS A 265 8.24 26.02 -12.54
C LYS A 265 6.83 25.94 -13.13
N LEU A 266 5.82 25.67 -12.30
CA LEU A 266 4.42 25.57 -12.73
C LEU A 266 3.63 26.88 -12.62
N GLY A 267 4.27 27.97 -12.17
CA GLY A 267 3.60 29.27 -12.00
C GLY A 267 2.48 29.28 -10.94
N LEU A 268 2.65 28.49 -9.87
CA LEU A 268 1.66 28.33 -8.79
C LEU A 268 1.79 29.36 -7.66
N GLY A 269 2.60 30.37 -7.84
CA GLY A 269 2.98 31.26 -6.73
C GLY A 269 4.00 30.60 -5.78
N GLN A 270 4.11 31.12 -4.58
CA GLN A 270 5.02 30.59 -3.54
C GLN A 270 4.29 30.46 -2.18
N PRO A 271 3.22 29.64 -2.11
CA PRO A 271 2.57 29.41 -0.83
C PRO A 271 3.50 28.63 0.09
N LYS A 272 3.56 29.02 1.36
CA LYS A 272 4.35 28.29 2.36
C LYS A 272 3.69 26.97 2.69
N ALA A 273 4.50 25.92 2.86
CA ALA A 273 4.02 24.63 3.33
C ALA A 273 3.69 24.68 4.82
N ASP A 274 2.52 24.20 5.20
CA ASP A 274 2.18 23.91 6.59
C ASP A 274 2.53 22.44 6.88
N LEU A 275 3.66 22.21 7.52
CA LEU A 275 4.18 20.90 7.87
C LEU A 275 4.21 20.66 9.39
N ALA A 276 3.59 21.52 10.20
CA ALA A 276 3.68 21.44 11.65
C ALA A 276 3.19 20.09 12.20
N GLU A 277 2.06 19.57 11.73
CA GLU A 277 1.54 18.25 12.12
C GLU A 277 2.52 17.11 11.70
N TRP A 278 3.12 17.25 10.52
CA TRP A 278 4.08 16.25 10.01
C TRP A 278 5.39 16.24 10.79
N GLU A 279 5.91 17.43 11.14
CA GLU A 279 7.10 17.60 12.00
C GLU A 279 6.85 17.04 13.40
N GLU A 280 5.69 17.29 13.99
CA GLU A 280 5.31 16.72 15.28
C GLU A 280 5.24 15.19 15.22
N MET A 281 4.65 14.63 14.17
CA MET A 281 4.59 13.18 13.96
C MET A 281 6.01 12.60 13.87
N VAL A 282 6.90 13.18 13.07
CA VAL A 282 8.30 12.75 12.95
C VAL A 282 9.04 12.85 14.29
N SER A 283 8.80 13.92 15.05
CA SER A 283 9.36 14.06 16.41
C SER A 283 8.89 12.92 17.34
N ARG A 284 7.61 12.54 17.28
CA ARG A 284 7.10 11.37 18.03
C ARG A 284 7.77 10.07 17.60
N ILE A 285 8.07 9.91 16.31
CA ILE A 285 8.79 8.73 15.80
C ILE A 285 10.16 8.60 16.47
N HIS A 286 10.90 9.69 16.60
CA HIS A 286 12.22 9.68 17.25
C HIS A 286 12.16 9.55 18.79
N GLY A 287 11.14 10.08 19.42
CA GLY A 287 10.97 10.05 20.87
C GLY A 287 10.64 8.69 21.48
N ARG A 288 10.42 7.64 20.68
CA ARG A 288 10.03 6.31 21.17
C ARG A 288 11.23 5.59 21.81
N THR A 289 11.06 5.11 23.02
CA THR A 289 12.12 4.40 23.77
C THR A 289 11.79 2.93 24.03
N LYS A 290 10.50 2.57 24.08
CA LYS A 290 10.04 1.21 24.36
C LYS A 290 10.00 0.38 23.08
N ARG A 291 10.20 -0.93 23.22
CA ARG A 291 10.20 -1.86 22.09
C ARG A 291 9.33 -3.07 22.39
N VAL A 292 8.14 -3.14 21.81
CA VAL A 292 7.14 -4.19 22.04
C VAL A 292 7.24 -5.26 20.96
N PRO A 293 7.52 -6.53 21.32
CA PRO A 293 7.59 -7.63 20.35
C PRO A 293 6.19 -8.09 19.95
N ILE A 294 5.90 -8.08 18.65
CA ILE A 294 4.66 -8.59 18.05
C ILE A 294 5.03 -9.64 16.99
N ALA A 295 4.45 -10.83 17.10
CA ALA A 295 4.59 -11.86 16.07
C ALA A 295 3.65 -11.57 14.89
N LEU A 296 4.21 -11.55 13.68
CA LEU A 296 3.45 -11.61 12.43
C LEU A 296 3.57 -13.03 11.90
N VAL A 297 2.47 -13.80 12.01
CA VAL A 297 2.42 -15.21 11.64
C VAL A 297 1.76 -15.32 10.27
N GLY A 298 2.55 -15.55 9.23
CA GLY A 298 2.08 -15.48 7.85
C GLY A 298 2.75 -16.47 6.91
N LYS A 299 2.28 -16.49 5.66
CA LYS A 299 2.78 -17.36 4.57
C LYS A 299 3.93 -16.75 3.79
N TYR A 300 4.01 -15.40 3.71
CA TYR A 300 4.91 -14.66 2.82
C TYR A 300 6.03 -13.94 3.60
N THR A 301 6.56 -14.60 4.64
CA THR A 301 7.52 -14.00 5.56
C THR A 301 8.91 -13.76 4.98
N GLN A 302 9.22 -14.39 3.82
CA GLN A 302 10.50 -14.22 3.14
C GLN A 302 10.59 -12.92 2.34
N LEU A 303 9.45 -12.35 1.92
CA LEU A 303 9.36 -11.06 1.25
C LEU A 303 8.49 -10.11 2.08
N HIS A 304 9.11 -9.19 2.78
CA HIS A 304 8.41 -8.28 3.68
C HIS A 304 7.41 -7.37 2.97
N ASP A 305 7.65 -7.03 1.71
CA ASP A 305 6.75 -6.20 0.90
C ASP A 305 5.39 -6.86 0.64
N ALA A 306 5.29 -8.18 0.81
CA ALA A 306 4.00 -8.89 0.75
C ALA A 306 3.02 -8.47 1.87
N TYR A 307 3.53 -7.86 2.95
CA TYR A 307 2.76 -7.38 4.09
C TYR A 307 3.07 -5.91 4.41
N LEU A 308 3.45 -5.12 3.39
CA LEU A 308 3.92 -3.74 3.58
C LEU A 308 2.91 -2.88 4.33
N SER A 309 1.63 -2.89 3.94
CA SER A 309 0.58 -2.10 4.60
C SER A 309 0.34 -2.56 6.04
N VAL A 310 0.44 -3.85 6.34
CA VAL A 310 0.35 -4.38 7.72
C VAL A 310 1.51 -3.87 8.58
N ILE A 311 2.74 -3.93 8.05
CA ILE A 311 3.93 -3.40 8.73
C ILE A 311 3.78 -1.91 9.02
N GLU A 312 3.37 -1.15 8.01
CA GLU A 312 3.18 0.29 8.15
C GLU A 312 2.07 0.62 9.14
N ALA A 313 0.93 -0.10 9.11
CA ALA A 313 -0.15 0.10 10.07
C ALA A 313 0.27 -0.19 11.52
N LEU A 314 1.08 -1.23 11.75
CA LEU A 314 1.70 -1.51 13.06
C LEU A 314 2.63 -0.38 13.50
N ARG A 315 3.46 0.13 12.58
CA ARG A 315 4.37 1.25 12.84
C ARG A 315 3.60 2.53 13.17
N HIS A 316 2.55 2.86 12.38
CA HIS A 316 1.69 4.03 12.61
C HIS A 316 1.04 3.98 14.00
N ALA A 317 0.52 2.83 14.40
CA ALA A 317 0.00 2.61 15.75
C ALA A 317 1.09 2.84 16.81
N GLY A 318 2.28 2.30 16.58
CA GLY A 318 3.44 2.49 17.45
C GLY A 318 3.85 3.96 17.60
N TYR A 319 3.72 4.78 16.55
CA TYR A 319 4.00 6.22 16.60
C TYR A 319 3.05 6.95 17.58
N THR A 320 1.79 6.57 17.59
CA THR A 320 0.77 7.19 18.46
C THR A 320 0.83 6.64 19.88
N VAL A 321 1.09 5.34 20.05
CA VAL A 321 1.17 4.68 21.37
C VAL A 321 2.52 4.96 22.06
N GLY A 322 3.51 5.50 21.33
CA GLY A 322 4.82 5.86 21.87
C GLY A 322 5.79 4.67 22.00
N THR A 323 5.64 3.65 21.15
CA THR A 323 6.51 2.46 21.18
C THR A 323 7.06 2.07 19.82
N HIS A 324 8.20 1.39 19.79
CA HIS A 324 8.66 0.65 18.62
C HIS A 324 7.97 -0.72 18.58
N VAL A 325 7.28 -1.03 17.50
CA VAL A 325 6.80 -2.39 17.25
C VAL A 325 7.96 -3.21 16.68
N ALA A 326 8.43 -4.19 17.46
CA ALA A 326 9.44 -5.13 17.04
C ALA A 326 8.77 -6.35 16.40
N ILE A 327 8.67 -6.37 15.09
CA ILE A 327 8.02 -7.46 14.36
C ILE A 327 8.90 -8.71 14.40
N ARG A 328 8.36 -9.80 14.98
CA ARG A 328 8.92 -11.14 14.90
C ARG A 328 8.22 -11.87 13.76
N TRP A 329 8.97 -12.15 12.71
CA TRP A 329 8.47 -12.88 11.55
C TRP A 329 8.39 -14.37 11.89
N VAL A 330 7.22 -14.96 11.72
CA VAL A 330 6.97 -16.39 11.96
C VAL A 330 6.35 -16.99 10.71
N ASP A 331 7.10 -17.88 10.07
CA ASP A 331 6.57 -18.65 8.95
C ASP A 331 5.60 -19.70 9.48
N SER A 332 4.34 -19.56 9.11
CA SER A 332 3.27 -20.44 9.57
C SER A 332 3.42 -21.89 9.14
N GLU A 333 4.14 -22.16 8.03
CA GLU A 333 4.39 -23.54 7.58
C GLU A 333 5.32 -24.31 8.52
N THR A 334 6.17 -23.58 9.25
CA THR A 334 7.16 -24.17 10.17
C THR A 334 6.67 -24.25 11.61
N LEU A 335 5.46 -23.76 11.90
CA LEU A 335 4.92 -23.71 13.26
C LEU A 335 4.22 -25.02 13.60
N THR A 336 4.67 -25.68 14.69
CA THR A 336 4.14 -26.92 15.22
C THR A 336 3.87 -26.81 16.71
N GLU A 337 3.12 -27.75 17.31
CA GLU A 337 2.83 -27.73 18.76
C GLU A 337 4.12 -27.77 19.59
N GLU A 338 5.16 -28.48 19.15
CA GLU A 338 6.41 -28.63 19.88
C GLU A 338 7.26 -27.33 19.90
N ASN A 339 7.15 -26.48 18.86
CA ASN A 339 7.97 -25.27 18.76
C ASN A 339 7.23 -23.96 19.03
N LEU A 340 5.95 -24.03 19.43
CA LEU A 340 5.13 -22.85 19.73
C LEU A 340 5.79 -21.90 20.73
N GLU A 341 6.27 -22.45 21.86
CA GLU A 341 6.90 -21.64 22.91
C GLU A 341 8.23 -21.05 22.46
N GLU A 342 9.00 -21.75 21.64
CA GLU A 342 10.24 -21.22 21.05
C GLU A 342 9.96 -20.06 20.09
N LYS A 343 8.95 -20.22 19.23
CA LYS A 343 8.62 -19.25 18.16
C LYS A 343 7.80 -18.06 18.65
N LEU A 344 6.86 -18.27 19.57
CA LEU A 344 5.89 -17.29 20.04
C LEU A 344 6.11 -16.85 21.50
N GLY A 345 6.95 -17.53 22.27
CA GLY A 345 7.23 -17.15 23.65
C GLY A 345 7.80 -15.73 23.76
N GLY A 346 7.29 -14.97 24.74
CA GLY A 346 7.72 -13.60 25.02
C GLY A 346 7.23 -12.54 24.02
N VAL A 347 6.33 -12.88 23.07
CA VAL A 347 5.64 -11.84 22.27
C VAL A 347 4.48 -11.26 23.06
N CYS A 348 4.17 -10.00 22.81
CA CYS A 348 3.08 -9.28 23.47
C CYS A 348 1.85 -9.11 22.58
N GLY A 349 1.92 -9.58 21.34
CA GLY A 349 0.81 -9.59 20.40
C GLY A 349 1.07 -10.57 19.26
N ILE A 350 0.01 -11.15 18.72
CA ILE A 350 0.05 -12.05 17.56
C ILE A 350 -0.89 -11.49 16.49
N LEU A 351 -0.33 -11.22 15.31
CA LEU A 351 -1.09 -10.79 14.14
C LEU A 351 -1.03 -11.87 13.06
N VAL A 352 -2.21 -12.27 12.57
CA VAL A 352 -2.34 -13.16 11.42
C VAL A 352 -2.91 -12.35 10.25
N PRO A 353 -2.11 -12.10 9.19
CA PRO A 353 -2.51 -11.26 8.06
C PRO A 353 -3.38 -12.02 7.05
N GLY A 354 -3.83 -11.30 6.02
CA GLY A 354 -4.51 -11.87 4.86
C GLY A 354 -3.64 -12.83 4.04
N GLY A 355 -4.28 -13.66 3.23
CA GLY A 355 -3.63 -14.60 2.32
C GLY A 355 -4.65 -15.52 1.65
N PHE A 356 -4.20 -16.30 0.65
CA PHE A 356 -5.00 -17.27 -0.09
C PHE A 356 -4.35 -18.66 -0.08
N GLY A 357 -5.17 -19.70 -0.29
CA GLY A 357 -4.74 -21.09 -0.38
C GLY A 357 -4.45 -21.74 0.98
N ASP A 358 -4.19 -23.03 0.96
CA ASP A 358 -4.13 -23.94 2.12
C ASP A 358 -2.78 -24.00 2.85
N ARG A 359 -1.73 -23.43 2.27
CA ARG A 359 -0.35 -23.47 2.79
C ARG A 359 -0.26 -22.77 4.16
N GLY A 360 0.32 -23.43 5.16
CA GLY A 360 0.59 -22.88 6.49
C GLY A 360 -0.63 -22.59 7.38
N ILE A 361 -1.83 -23.09 7.01
CA ILE A 361 -3.08 -22.83 7.72
C ILE A 361 -3.06 -23.42 9.15
N GLU A 362 -2.58 -24.65 9.31
CA GLU A 362 -2.54 -25.29 10.63
C GLU A 362 -1.63 -24.53 11.61
N GLY A 363 -0.50 -24.03 11.14
CA GLY A 363 0.36 -23.17 11.97
C GLY A 363 -0.29 -21.85 12.38
N MET A 364 -1.10 -21.24 11.49
CA MET A 364 -1.89 -20.06 11.85
C MET A 364 -2.96 -20.37 12.89
N ILE A 365 -3.64 -21.53 12.78
CA ILE A 365 -4.64 -22.01 13.76
C ILE A 365 -3.96 -22.23 15.12
N LEU A 366 -2.77 -22.85 15.13
CA LEU A 366 -1.97 -23.02 16.36
C LEU A 366 -1.60 -21.67 16.99
N ALA A 367 -1.22 -20.68 16.20
CA ALA A 367 -0.92 -19.33 16.70
C ALA A 367 -2.15 -18.64 17.29
N ALA A 368 -3.32 -18.76 16.67
CA ALA A 368 -4.57 -18.21 17.17
C ALA A 368 -5.00 -18.90 18.48
N LYS A 369 -4.84 -20.24 18.58
CA LYS A 369 -5.06 -21.02 19.80
C LYS A 369 -4.11 -20.56 20.92
N TYR A 370 -2.83 -20.43 20.62
CA TYR A 370 -1.83 -19.98 21.58
C TYR A 370 -2.16 -18.57 22.12
N ALA A 371 -2.56 -17.65 21.23
CA ALA A 371 -3.00 -16.32 21.63
C ALA A 371 -4.19 -16.37 22.60
N ARG A 372 -5.24 -17.15 22.26
CA ARG A 372 -6.44 -17.29 23.07
C ARG A 372 -6.15 -17.90 24.45
N GLU A 373 -5.40 -18.99 24.50
CA GLU A 373 -5.12 -19.72 25.75
C GLU A 373 -4.14 -19.01 26.69
N LYS A 374 -3.23 -18.21 26.11
CA LYS A 374 -2.21 -17.44 26.87
C LYS A 374 -2.62 -15.99 27.14
N ASN A 375 -3.83 -15.57 26.76
CA ASN A 375 -4.30 -14.19 26.85
C ASN A 375 -3.36 -13.17 26.19
N ILE A 376 -2.75 -13.55 25.06
CA ILE A 376 -1.91 -12.66 24.25
C ILE A 376 -2.80 -11.94 23.24
N PRO A 377 -2.77 -10.60 23.14
CA PRO A 377 -3.51 -9.86 22.14
C PRO A 377 -3.40 -10.46 20.74
N TYR A 378 -4.56 -10.67 20.11
CA TYR A 378 -4.69 -11.25 18.77
C TYR A 378 -5.40 -10.29 17.82
N LEU A 379 -4.84 -10.10 16.62
CA LEU A 379 -5.48 -9.38 15.51
C LEU A 379 -5.42 -10.26 14.26
N GLY A 380 -6.58 -10.69 13.77
CA GLY A 380 -6.71 -11.46 12.53
C GLY A 380 -7.29 -10.62 11.40
N LEU A 381 -6.59 -10.53 10.26
CA LEU A 381 -7.00 -9.76 9.09
C LEU A 381 -7.42 -10.69 7.96
N CYS A 382 -8.62 -10.54 7.41
CA CYS A 382 -9.16 -11.33 6.31
C CYS A 382 -9.03 -12.84 6.57
N LEU A 383 -8.01 -13.51 6.02
CA LEU A 383 -7.69 -14.90 6.38
C LEU A 383 -7.52 -15.08 7.89
N GLY A 384 -6.90 -14.13 8.59
CA GLY A 384 -6.69 -14.20 10.03
C GLY A 384 -7.99 -14.24 10.84
N MET A 385 -9.05 -13.58 10.39
CA MET A 385 -10.39 -13.74 10.95
C MET A 385 -10.92 -15.17 10.72
N GLN A 386 -10.78 -15.69 9.50
CA GLN A 386 -11.23 -17.04 9.15
C GLN A 386 -10.50 -18.10 10.00
N ILE A 387 -9.20 -17.90 10.22
CA ILE A 387 -8.38 -18.72 11.14
C ILE A 387 -8.93 -18.67 12.57
N ALA A 388 -9.27 -17.49 13.08
CA ALA A 388 -9.87 -17.36 14.42
C ALA A 388 -11.22 -18.09 14.52
N VAL A 389 -12.05 -18.05 13.48
CA VAL A 389 -13.32 -18.78 13.41
C VAL A 389 -13.08 -20.29 13.42
N ILE A 390 -12.16 -20.79 12.60
CA ILE A 390 -11.82 -22.23 12.53
C ILE A 390 -11.23 -22.70 13.87
N GLU A 391 -10.35 -21.93 14.48
CA GLU A 391 -9.76 -22.24 15.79
C GLU A 391 -10.85 -22.37 16.87
N ASN A 392 -11.75 -21.37 16.97
CA ASN A 392 -12.86 -21.41 17.92
C ASN A 392 -13.83 -22.57 17.64
N ALA A 393 -14.10 -22.87 16.37
CA ALA A 393 -14.93 -24.01 16.00
C ALA A 393 -14.32 -25.33 16.50
N ARG A 394 -13.04 -25.55 16.24
CA ARG A 394 -12.36 -26.80 16.62
C ARG A 394 -12.17 -26.92 18.13
N ASN A 395 -11.65 -25.88 18.79
CA ASN A 395 -11.16 -26.00 20.17
C ASN A 395 -12.13 -25.46 21.23
N ALA A 396 -13.05 -24.53 20.90
CA ALA A 396 -14.03 -24.00 21.84
C ALA A 396 -15.44 -24.58 21.61
N ALA A 397 -15.88 -24.75 20.36
CA ALA A 397 -17.17 -25.34 20.03
C ALA A 397 -17.12 -26.87 19.83
N HIS A 398 -15.94 -27.50 19.90
CA HIS A 398 -15.71 -28.94 19.72
C HIS A 398 -16.22 -29.51 18.39
N LEU A 399 -16.19 -28.71 17.32
CA LEU A 399 -16.51 -29.16 15.97
C LEU A 399 -15.24 -29.73 15.31
N GLU A 400 -14.93 -30.98 15.65
CA GLU A 400 -13.71 -31.65 15.14
C GLU A 400 -13.68 -31.65 13.62
N GLY A 401 -12.53 -31.24 13.02
CA GLY A 401 -12.37 -31.16 11.58
C GLY A 401 -13.01 -29.92 10.92
N ALA A 402 -13.52 -28.96 11.72
CA ALA A 402 -14.03 -27.71 11.17
C ALA A 402 -12.95 -27.00 10.33
N ASN A 403 -13.33 -26.49 9.15
CA ASN A 403 -12.39 -25.86 8.21
C ASN A 403 -13.08 -24.84 7.30
N SER A 404 -12.29 -24.18 6.47
CA SER A 404 -12.76 -23.44 5.33
C SER A 404 -12.92 -24.38 4.12
N ARG A 405 -13.95 -24.14 3.32
CA ARG A 405 -14.10 -24.79 2.02
C ARG A 405 -12.91 -24.57 1.09
N GLU A 406 -12.23 -23.42 1.21
CA GLU A 406 -11.02 -23.13 0.44
C GLU A 406 -9.90 -24.14 0.69
N PHE A 407 -9.78 -24.65 1.92
CA PHE A 407 -8.67 -25.49 2.34
C PHE A 407 -9.02 -26.98 2.33
N ASP A 408 -10.29 -27.32 2.63
CA ASP A 408 -10.80 -28.69 2.63
C ASP A 408 -12.29 -28.72 2.26
N GLU A 409 -12.59 -29.02 1.00
CA GLU A 409 -13.97 -29.18 0.52
C GLU A 409 -14.74 -30.33 1.20
N ARG A 410 -14.03 -31.27 1.82
CA ARG A 410 -14.62 -32.45 2.47
C ARG A 410 -14.81 -32.26 3.98
N SER A 411 -14.44 -31.09 4.49
CA SER A 411 -14.62 -30.81 5.91
C SER A 411 -16.09 -31.07 6.35
N PRO A 412 -16.30 -31.77 7.47
CA PRO A 412 -17.64 -32.03 8.00
C PRO A 412 -18.33 -30.74 8.48
N TYR A 413 -17.56 -29.73 8.86
CA TYR A 413 -18.04 -28.43 9.34
C TYR A 413 -17.34 -27.31 8.58
N ARG A 414 -17.94 -26.87 7.49
CA ARG A 414 -17.44 -25.75 6.68
C ARG A 414 -17.84 -24.42 7.31
N VAL A 415 -17.14 -24.03 8.35
CA VAL A 415 -17.44 -22.80 9.12
C VAL A 415 -17.09 -21.53 8.33
N ILE A 416 -16.28 -21.67 7.28
CA ILE A 416 -16.01 -20.67 6.25
C ILE A 416 -16.40 -21.28 4.90
N ASP A 417 -17.24 -20.58 4.13
CA ASP A 417 -17.73 -21.06 2.82
C ASP A 417 -17.76 -19.90 1.81
N PHE A 418 -18.14 -20.19 0.58
CA PHE A 418 -18.28 -19.18 -0.46
C PHE A 418 -19.26 -18.07 -0.04
N MET A 419 -18.88 -16.86 -0.37
CA MET A 419 -19.83 -15.74 -0.38
C MET A 419 -20.94 -16.00 -1.39
N PRO A 420 -22.20 -15.59 -1.13
CA PRO A 420 -23.30 -15.74 -2.08
C PRO A 420 -22.93 -15.18 -3.47
N GLY A 421 -23.12 -15.99 -4.52
CA GLY A 421 -22.77 -15.62 -5.90
C GLY A 421 -21.34 -15.94 -6.31
N GLN A 422 -20.50 -16.50 -5.43
CA GLN A 422 -19.16 -17.02 -5.75
C GLN A 422 -19.20 -18.53 -6.03
N SER A 423 -18.28 -19.01 -6.87
CA SER A 423 -18.07 -20.42 -7.16
C SER A 423 -16.66 -20.65 -7.71
N ASP A 424 -16.23 -21.92 -7.80
CA ASP A 424 -14.95 -22.32 -8.39
C ASP A 424 -14.86 -22.08 -9.90
N GLU A 425 -16.02 -21.94 -10.58
CA GLU A 425 -16.13 -21.73 -12.03
C GLU A 425 -15.91 -20.27 -12.45
N ILE A 426 -15.92 -19.32 -11.48
CA ILE A 426 -15.75 -17.89 -11.77
C ILE A 426 -14.26 -17.60 -11.98
N ALA A 427 -13.93 -16.76 -12.96
CA ALA A 427 -12.58 -16.28 -13.21
C ALA A 427 -11.94 -15.72 -11.93
N LYS A 428 -10.64 -15.98 -11.71
CA LYS A 428 -9.96 -15.62 -10.44
C LYS A 428 -9.70 -14.12 -10.31
N GLY A 429 -9.43 -13.41 -11.41
CA GLY A 429 -9.12 -11.97 -11.38
C GLY A 429 -10.38 -11.10 -11.37
N GLY A 430 -10.43 -10.06 -10.54
CA GLY A 430 -11.47 -9.04 -10.50
C GLY A 430 -12.85 -9.51 -10.06
N THR A 431 -12.98 -10.69 -9.45
CA THR A 431 -14.29 -11.30 -9.08
C THR A 431 -14.48 -11.42 -7.56
N LEU A 432 -13.52 -10.99 -6.78
CA LEU A 432 -13.59 -10.95 -5.33
C LEU A 432 -14.57 -9.84 -4.87
N ARG A 433 -14.96 -9.87 -3.60
CA ARG A 433 -15.56 -8.71 -2.95
C ARG A 433 -14.45 -7.69 -2.72
N LEU A 434 -14.45 -6.61 -3.51
CA LEU A 434 -13.37 -5.64 -3.60
C LEU A 434 -13.85 -4.23 -3.26
N GLY A 435 -13.01 -3.50 -2.50
CA GLY A 435 -13.27 -2.10 -2.15
C GLY A 435 -14.00 -1.92 -0.84
N ALA A 436 -14.47 -0.68 -0.60
CA ALA A 436 -15.09 -0.30 0.66
C ALA A 436 -16.55 -0.76 0.76
N TYR A 437 -16.88 -1.37 1.89
CA TYR A 437 -18.24 -1.76 2.25
C TYR A 437 -18.57 -1.32 3.67
N PRO A 438 -19.86 -0.97 3.91
CA PRO A 438 -20.31 -0.58 5.24
C PRO A 438 -20.40 -1.79 6.18
N CYS A 439 -20.13 -1.54 7.46
CA CYS A 439 -20.29 -2.51 8.54
C CYS A 439 -20.94 -1.84 9.74
N ASP A 440 -21.97 -2.46 10.28
CA ASP A 440 -22.66 -2.07 11.52
C ASP A 440 -21.97 -2.73 12.71
N VAL A 441 -21.61 -1.91 13.69
CA VAL A 441 -20.82 -2.28 14.87
C VAL A 441 -21.75 -2.55 16.06
N MET A 442 -21.56 -3.68 16.72
CA MET A 442 -22.32 -4.05 17.92
C MET A 442 -21.99 -3.11 19.09
N PRO A 443 -23.01 -2.49 19.74
CA PRO A 443 -22.78 -1.66 20.91
C PRO A 443 -22.13 -2.43 22.08
N GLY A 444 -21.18 -1.80 22.77
CA GLY A 444 -20.45 -2.37 23.90
C GLY A 444 -19.31 -3.31 23.53
N SER A 445 -19.12 -3.58 22.24
CA SER A 445 -18.06 -4.46 21.72
C SER A 445 -16.66 -3.85 21.85
N LEU A 446 -15.63 -4.69 21.72
CA LEU A 446 -14.24 -4.25 21.56
C LEU A 446 -14.06 -3.42 20.28
N LEU A 447 -14.79 -3.84 19.22
CA LEU A 447 -14.81 -3.11 17.95
C LEU A 447 -15.30 -1.66 18.15
N GLU A 448 -16.43 -1.45 18.84
CA GLU A 448 -16.94 -0.10 19.14
C GLU A 448 -15.94 0.71 19.96
N LYS A 449 -15.31 0.10 20.97
CA LYS A 449 -14.27 0.78 21.78
C LYS A 449 -13.09 1.25 20.95
N CYS A 450 -12.70 0.49 19.92
CA CYS A 450 -11.61 0.87 19.02
C CYS A 450 -12.00 2.02 18.10
N TYR A 451 -13.14 1.91 17.41
CA TYR A 451 -13.57 2.90 16.40
C TYR A 451 -14.25 4.14 16.99
N GLY A 452 -14.97 4.00 18.10
CA GLY A 452 -15.82 5.06 18.65
C GLY A 452 -17.03 5.39 17.77
N ALA A 453 -17.47 4.44 16.93
CA ALA A 453 -18.55 4.61 15.97
C ALA A 453 -19.34 3.31 15.80
N GLN A 454 -20.65 3.45 15.49
CA GLN A 454 -21.54 2.31 15.25
C GLN A 454 -21.70 1.93 13.78
N HIS A 455 -21.23 2.78 12.87
CA HIS A 455 -21.20 2.54 11.42
C HIS A 455 -19.81 2.86 10.90
N ILE A 456 -19.20 1.89 10.25
CA ILE A 456 -17.86 2.02 9.66
C ILE A 456 -17.89 1.56 8.20
N SER A 457 -16.87 1.91 7.46
CA SER A 457 -16.68 1.44 6.08
C SER A 457 -15.24 1.03 5.88
N GLU A 458 -15.00 -0.19 5.43
CA GLU A 458 -13.67 -0.78 5.32
C GLU A 458 -13.47 -1.50 3.99
N ARG A 459 -12.20 -1.61 3.54
CA ARG A 459 -11.85 -2.21 2.25
C ARG A 459 -11.73 -3.72 2.35
N HIS A 460 -12.33 -4.42 1.41
CA HIS A 460 -12.38 -5.88 1.33
C HIS A 460 -11.57 -6.41 0.14
N ARG A 461 -11.08 -7.65 0.30
CA ARG A 461 -10.46 -8.43 -0.77
C ARG A 461 -10.59 -9.92 -0.44
N HIS A 462 -11.80 -10.49 -0.59
CA HIS A 462 -12.03 -11.90 -0.27
C HIS A 462 -13.14 -12.53 -1.13
N ARG A 463 -13.18 -13.86 -1.14
CA ARG A 463 -14.18 -14.70 -1.82
C ARG A 463 -14.96 -15.56 -0.83
N TYR A 464 -14.31 -15.97 0.26
CA TYR A 464 -14.87 -16.81 1.31
C TYR A 464 -15.22 -15.95 2.51
N GLU A 465 -16.22 -16.40 3.27
CA GLU A 465 -16.74 -15.70 4.43
C GLU A 465 -17.26 -16.64 5.49
N PHE A 466 -17.61 -16.09 6.65
CA PHE A 466 -18.25 -16.82 7.76
C PHE A 466 -19.55 -17.50 7.31
N ASN A 467 -19.68 -18.81 7.56
CA ASN A 467 -20.90 -19.56 7.26
C ASN A 467 -21.95 -19.37 8.36
N ASN A 468 -23.06 -18.73 7.98
CA ASN A 468 -24.15 -18.36 8.89
C ASN A 468 -24.82 -19.52 9.60
N GLU A 469 -24.71 -20.77 9.11
CA GLU A 469 -25.24 -21.98 9.76
C GLU A 469 -24.59 -22.22 11.14
N TYR A 470 -23.39 -21.67 11.36
CA TYR A 470 -22.65 -21.88 12.61
C TYR A 470 -22.74 -20.70 13.58
N ARG A 471 -23.55 -19.65 13.31
CA ARG A 471 -23.68 -18.49 14.20
C ARG A 471 -24.00 -18.86 15.62
N GLU A 472 -25.03 -19.67 15.82
CA GLU A 472 -25.49 -20.05 17.16
C GLU A 472 -24.45 -20.90 17.90
N ALA A 473 -23.87 -21.91 17.21
CA ALA A 473 -22.88 -22.80 17.81
C ALA A 473 -21.62 -22.07 18.25
N LEU A 474 -21.10 -21.17 17.41
CA LEU A 474 -19.88 -20.41 17.69
C LEU A 474 -20.13 -19.30 18.73
N SER A 475 -21.32 -18.69 18.73
CA SER A 475 -21.68 -17.71 19.75
C SER A 475 -21.83 -18.38 21.13
N ALA A 476 -22.41 -19.57 21.20
CA ALA A 476 -22.49 -20.36 22.44
C ALA A 476 -21.08 -20.75 22.96
N ALA A 477 -20.11 -20.88 22.10
CA ALA A 477 -18.69 -21.14 22.44
C ALA A 477 -17.88 -19.87 22.76
N GLY A 478 -18.53 -18.69 22.86
CA GLY A 478 -17.93 -17.44 23.29
C GLY A 478 -17.37 -16.56 22.16
N LEU A 479 -17.64 -16.90 20.90
CA LEU A 479 -17.30 -16.03 19.76
C LEU A 479 -18.42 -15.00 19.53
N VAL A 480 -18.10 -13.73 19.63
CA VAL A 480 -19.05 -12.63 19.45
C VAL A 480 -18.96 -12.08 18.04
N LEU A 481 -20.10 -11.96 17.37
CA LEU A 481 -20.22 -11.39 16.02
C LEU A 481 -20.43 -9.88 16.14
N SER A 482 -19.36 -9.12 16.30
CA SER A 482 -19.40 -7.71 16.69
C SER A 482 -19.50 -6.73 15.50
N GLY A 483 -19.33 -7.21 14.28
CA GLY A 483 -19.52 -6.42 13.05
C GLY A 483 -20.34 -7.21 12.03
N LEU A 484 -21.37 -6.60 11.47
CA LEU A 484 -22.23 -7.20 10.46
C LEU A 484 -22.41 -6.26 9.28
N SER A 485 -22.66 -6.82 8.08
CA SER A 485 -23.19 -6.01 6.97
C SER A 485 -24.54 -5.37 7.35
N PRO A 486 -24.95 -4.21 6.78
CA PRO A 486 -26.19 -3.53 7.17
C PRO A 486 -27.45 -4.37 7.01
N ASP A 487 -27.43 -5.35 6.13
CA ASP A 487 -28.52 -6.33 5.96
C ASP A 487 -28.42 -7.52 6.93
N GLY A 488 -27.42 -7.54 7.80
CA GLY A 488 -27.15 -8.55 8.81
C GLY A 488 -26.72 -9.92 8.27
N ARG A 489 -26.51 -10.05 6.95
CA ARG A 489 -26.19 -11.35 6.32
C ARG A 489 -24.73 -11.75 6.42
N LEU A 490 -23.81 -10.79 6.33
CA LEU A 490 -22.37 -11.05 6.35
C LEU A 490 -21.81 -10.75 7.73
N VAL A 491 -20.96 -11.65 8.24
CA VAL A 491 -20.21 -11.43 9.47
C VAL A 491 -18.86 -10.81 9.10
N GLU A 492 -18.68 -9.55 9.44
CA GLU A 492 -17.49 -8.76 9.10
C GLU A 492 -16.43 -8.80 10.20
N VAL A 493 -16.86 -9.00 11.46
CA VAL A 493 -15.97 -8.99 12.63
C VAL A 493 -16.40 -10.02 13.65
N VAL A 494 -15.41 -10.75 14.18
CA VAL A 494 -15.56 -11.65 15.33
C VAL A 494 -14.61 -11.22 16.45
N GLU A 495 -15.04 -11.35 17.71
CA GLU A 495 -14.22 -11.05 18.87
C GLU A 495 -14.53 -11.98 20.06
N ARG A 496 -13.71 -11.93 21.10
CA ARG A 496 -13.96 -12.64 22.37
C ARG A 496 -13.99 -11.65 23.53
N HIS A 497 -15.06 -11.68 24.30
CA HIS A 497 -15.22 -10.80 25.48
C HIS A 497 -14.42 -11.27 26.71
N ASP A 498 -14.10 -12.56 26.76
CA ASP A 498 -13.32 -13.19 27.83
C ASP A 498 -11.80 -13.07 27.64
N HIS A 499 -11.37 -12.25 26.66
CA HIS A 499 -9.98 -12.05 26.30
C HIS A 499 -9.60 -10.56 26.31
N PRO A 500 -8.38 -10.18 26.75
CA PRO A 500 -7.95 -8.76 26.79
C PRO A 500 -8.08 -8.05 25.45
N PHE A 501 -7.68 -8.69 24.36
CA PHE A 501 -7.84 -8.22 23.00
C PHE A 501 -7.78 -9.41 22.03
N TYR A 502 -8.92 -9.88 21.55
CA TYR A 502 -8.99 -10.93 20.53
C TYR A 502 -10.05 -10.55 19.51
N ILE A 503 -9.60 -10.14 18.32
CA ILE A 503 -10.47 -9.66 17.26
C ILE A 503 -9.99 -10.13 15.89
N GLY A 504 -10.92 -10.59 15.07
CA GLY A 504 -10.71 -10.91 13.67
C GLY A 504 -11.65 -10.10 12.78
N VAL A 505 -11.14 -9.52 11.70
CA VAL A 505 -11.91 -8.73 10.75
C VAL A 505 -11.77 -9.29 9.34
N GLN A 506 -12.89 -9.35 8.58
CA GLN A 506 -12.89 -9.88 7.21
C GLN A 506 -12.30 -8.90 6.20
N TYR A 507 -12.27 -7.64 6.54
CA TYR A 507 -11.71 -6.55 5.75
C TYR A 507 -10.22 -6.33 6.03
N HIS A 508 -9.63 -5.36 5.32
CA HIS A 508 -8.21 -4.99 5.35
C HIS A 508 -8.01 -3.59 5.94
N PRO A 509 -8.03 -3.42 7.27
CA PRO A 509 -7.89 -2.12 7.92
C PRO A 509 -6.51 -1.48 7.68
N GLU A 510 -5.49 -2.27 7.36
CA GLU A 510 -4.15 -1.82 7.03
C GLU A 510 -4.12 -0.82 5.86
N PHE A 511 -5.03 -0.95 4.89
CA PHE A 511 -5.09 -0.04 3.74
C PHE A 511 -5.57 1.37 4.10
N LYS A 512 -6.28 1.52 5.21
CA LYS A 512 -6.79 2.82 5.67
C LYS A 512 -5.92 3.48 6.75
N SER A 513 -4.83 2.84 7.15
CA SER A 513 -3.90 3.40 8.14
C SER A 513 -3.00 4.48 7.53
N ARG A 514 -2.84 5.59 8.23
CA ARG A 514 -1.98 6.73 7.87
C ARG A 514 -1.00 7.03 9.00
N PRO A 515 0.20 7.57 8.74
CA PRO A 515 1.18 7.84 9.79
C PRO A 515 0.71 8.91 10.80
N ASN A 516 -0.06 9.90 10.34
CA ASN A 516 -0.67 10.92 11.17
C ASN A 516 -2.03 10.50 11.76
N ARG A 517 -2.69 9.49 11.18
CA ARG A 517 -4.01 8.97 11.57
C ARG A 517 -4.02 7.45 11.51
N PRO A 518 -3.36 6.76 12.48
CA PRO A 518 -3.29 5.30 12.49
C PRO A 518 -4.66 4.68 12.64
N HIS A 519 -4.86 3.54 11.98
CA HIS A 519 -6.13 2.83 12.00
C HIS A 519 -6.51 2.40 13.44
N PRO A 520 -7.76 2.59 13.88
CA PRO A 520 -8.20 2.34 15.26
C PRO A 520 -7.92 0.94 15.79
N LEU A 521 -8.11 -0.10 14.97
CA LEU A 521 -7.84 -1.49 15.37
C LEU A 521 -6.36 -1.73 15.64
N PHE A 522 -5.47 -1.23 14.79
CA PHE A 522 -4.03 -1.35 15.00
C PHE A 522 -3.57 -0.58 16.23
N ARG A 523 -4.15 0.61 16.47
CA ARG A 523 -3.89 1.39 17.68
C ARG A 523 -4.32 0.64 18.93
N GLY A 524 -5.52 0.06 18.95
CA GLY A 524 -6.04 -0.77 20.05
C GLY A 524 -5.18 -2.01 20.30
N PHE A 525 -4.81 -2.71 19.24
CA PHE A 525 -3.97 -3.90 19.31
C PHE A 525 -2.57 -3.61 19.88
N VAL A 526 -1.89 -2.58 19.37
CA VAL A 526 -0.55 -2.19 19.86
C VAL A 526 -0.61 -1.65 21.30
N ALA A 527 -1.69 -0.96 21.67
CA ALA A 527 -1.91 -0.51 23.05
C ALA A 527 -2.09 -1.70 24.00
N ALA A 528 -2.90 -2.69 23.64
CA ALA A 528 -3.07 -3.92 24.42
C ALA A 528 -1.75 -4.72 24.53
N ALA A 529 -0.97 -4.79 23.44
CA ALA A 529 0.35 -5.42 23.46
C ALA A 529 1.33 -4.68 24.39
N LEU A 530 1.29 -3.36 24.45
CA LEU A 530 2.11 -2.56 25.36
C LEU A 530 1.68 -2.77 26.83
N GLU A 531 0.37 -2.88 27.11
CA GLU A 531 -0.15 -3.19 28.46
C GLU A 531 0.32 -4.57 28.95
N LEU A 532 0.38 -5.57 28.07
CA LEU A 532 0.95 -6.88 28.41
C LEU A 532 2.44 -6.84 28.63
N PHE A 533 3.17 -5.99 27.87
CA PHE A 533 4.62 -5.79 28.02
C PHE A 533 4.98 -5.11 29.34
N GLU A 534 4.12 -4.21 29.82
CA GLU A 534 4.29 -3.46 31.08
C GLU A 534 3.05 -3.66 31.96
N PRO A 535 2.88 -4.84 32.55
CA PRO A 535 1.73 -5.06 33.41
C PRO A 535 1.71 -3.99 34.53
N ARG A 536 0.54 -3.36 34.70
CA ARG A 536 0.34 -2.39 35.78
C ARG A 536 0.59 -3.12 37.09
N GLY A 537 1.62 -2.69 37.85
CA GLY A 537 1.96 -3.21 39.16
C GLY A 537 0.87 -3.03 40.20
#